data_a177547c977451cf9581044247a19ba7
#
_entry.id   a177547c977451cf9581044247a19ba7
#
_cell.length_a   1.000
_cell.length_b   1.000
_cell.length_c   1.000
_cell.angle_alpha   90.00
_cell.angle_beta   90.00
_cell.angle_gamma   90.00
#
_symmetry.space_group_name_H-M   'P 1'
#
loop_
_entity.id
_entity.type
_entity.pdbx_description
1 polymer ?
#
loop_
_entity_poly.entity_id
_entity_poly.type
_entity_poly.pdbx_seq_one_letter_code
_entity_poly.pdbx_strand_id
1 'polypeptide(L)'
;MTQFWNEQQTIDLLNNLVNTASPSGYTTSIMKEIARFLEKNKISFKKTNKGAIIATFEGDNNNQHRLLTAHTDTLGAIVKEVKSSGRLKLNKIGGFNWNAAEGEYCT
;
A
#
# COMPACT_ATOMS: atom_id res chain seq x y z
N MET A 1 -10.24 16.97 26.45
CA MET A 1 -9.10 16.45 25.66
C MET A 1 -9.63 16.11 24.29
N THR A 2 -9.20 16.81 23.27
CA THR A 2 -9.49 16.43 21.89
C THR A 2 -8.75 15.14 21.58
N GLN A 3 -9.49 14.06 21.36
CA GLN A 3 -8.91 12.78 21.00
C GLN A 3 -8.36 12.93 19.56
N PHE A 4 -7.03 13.11 19.44
CA PHE A 4 -6.35 13.27 18.15
C PHE A 4 -6.33 11.99 17.33
N TRP A 5 -6.75 10.86 17.89
CA TRP A 5 -6.76 9.56 17.26
C TRP A 5 -8.11 8.86 17.45
N ASN A 6 -8.64 8.35 16.34
CA ASN A 6 -9.83 7.51 16.31
C ASN A 6 -9.39 6.06 16.02
N GLU A 7 -9.44 5.22 17.06
CA GLU A 7 -9.01 3.82 16.98
C GLU A 7 -9.76 3.04 15.91
N GLN A 8 -11.08 3.15 15.86
CA GLN A 8 -11.89 2.43 14.87
C GLN A 8 -11.54 2.85 13.44
N GLN A 9 -11.38 4.14 13.20
CA GLN A 9 -10.99 4.63 11.88
C GLN A 9 -9.60 4.13 11.46
N THR A 10 -8.68 3.98 12.41
CA THR A 10 -7.34 3.45 12.16
C THR A 10 -7.39 1.97 11.82
N ILE A 11 -8.18 1.19 12.57
CA ILE A 11 -8.38 -0.24 12.30
C ILE A 11 -9.04 -0.45 10.93
N ASP A 12 -10.06 0.33 10.60
CA ASP A 12 -10.76 0.26 9.31
C ASP A 12 -9.81 0.58 8.15
N LEU A 13 -8.99 1.63 8.30
CA LEU A 13 -7.98 1.98 7.30
C LEU A 13 -6.96 0.87 7.13
N LEU A 14 -6.43 0.33 8.24
CA LEU A 14 -5.48 -0.79 8.20
C LEU A 14 -6.09 -1.99 7.48
N ASN A 15 -7.31 -2.38 7.84
CA ASN A 15 -8.02 -3.49 7.20
C ASN A 15 -8.18 -3.26 5.69
N ASN A 16 -8.56 -2.07 5.27
CA ASN A 16 -8.67 -1.74 3.85
C ASN A 16 -7.32 -1.83 3.13
N LEU A 17 -6.25 -1.33 3.74
CA LEU A 17 -4.93 -1.34 3.13
C LEU A 17 -4.37 -2.77 3.00
N VAL A 18 -4.46 -3.60 4.05
CA VAL A 18 -3.90 -4.96 4.00
C VAL A 18 -4.73 -5.92 3.14
N ASN A 19 -6.01 -5.64 2.91
CA ASN A 19 -6.87 -6.43 2.03
C ASN A 19 -6.90 -5.92 0.58
N THR A 20 -6.20 -4.83 0.27
CA THR A 20 -6.06 -4.33 -1.10
C THR A 20 -4.80 -4.89 -1.73
N ALA A 21 -4.94 -5.75 -2.74
CA ALA A 21 -3.79 -6.32 -3.44
C ALA A 21 -2.86 -5.22 -4.00
N SER A 22 -1.58 -5.29 -3.63
CA SER A 22 -0.59 -4.26 -3.98
C SER A 22 0.83 -4.83 -4.17
N PRO A 23 1.03 -5.97 -4.86
CA PRO A 23 2.39 -6.42 -5.11
C PRO A 23 3.18 -5.37 -5.88
N SER A 24 4.50 -5.29 -5.64
CA SER A 24 5.36 -4.30 -6.30
C SER A 24 5.18 -4.34 -7.82
N GLY A 25 4.91 -3.19 -8.42
CA GLY A 25 4.55 -3.05 -9.84
C GLY A 25 3.04 -3.08 -10.12
N TYR A 26 2.19 -3.48 -9.17
CA TYR A 26 0.74 -3.45 -9.29
C TYR A 26 0.09 -2.71 -8.13
N THR A 27 0.40 -1.42 -7.99
CA THR A 27 0.01 -0.59 -6.84
C THR A 27 -1.13 0.40 -7.13
N THR A 28 -1.70 0.37 -8.33
CA THR A 28 -2.73 1.35 -8.75
C THR A 28 -3.94 1.36 -7.81
N SER A 29 -4.40 0.19 -7.38
CA SER A 29 -5.59 0.08 -6.53
C SER A 29 -5.34 0.63 -5.14
N ILE A 30 -4.24 0.24 -4.49
CA ILE A 30 -3.89 0.74 -3.15
C ILE A 30 -3.66 2.27 -3.17
N MET A 31 -3.03 2.80 -4.21
CA MET A 31 -2.80 4.24 -4.34
C MET A 31 -4.11 5.03 -4.55
N LYS A 32 -5.13 4.42 -5.16
CA LYS A 32 -6.48 4.99 -5.23
C LYS A 32 -7.15 5.03 -3.85
N GLU A 33 -7.03 3.97 -3.06
CA GLU A 33 -7.60 3.92 -1.70
C GLU A 33 -6.96 4.99 -0.80
N ILE A 34 -5.62 5.15 -0.85
CA ILE A 34 -4.93 6.20 -0.11
C ILE A 34 -5.39 7.58 -0.56
N ALA A 35 -5.50 7.82 -1.87
CA ALA A 35 -5.98 9.09 -2.39
C ALA A 35 -7.39 9.41 -1.88
N ARG A 36 -8.31 8.44 -1.93
CA ARG A 36 -9.68 8.61 -1.38
C ARG A 36 -9.69 8.92 0.12
N PHE A 37 -8.83 8.24 0.88
CA PHE A 37 -8.70 8.51 2.31
C PHE A 37 -8.24 9.95 2.58
N LEU A 38 -7.24 10.43 1.85
CA LEU A 38 -6.74 11.80 1.97
C LEU A 38 -7.81 12.83 1.56
N GLU A 39 -8.51 12.60 0.44
CA GLU A 39 -9.60 13.44 -0.03
C GLU A 39 -10.75 13.52 0.99
N LYS A 40 -11.18 12.37 1.52
CA LYS A 40 -12.21 12.29 2.57
C LYS A 40 -11.85 13.11 3.81
N ASN A 41 -10.57 13.14 4.16
CA ASN A 41 -10.07 13.89 5.30
C ASN A 41 -9.63 15.33 4.93
N LYS A 42 -9.91 15.78 3.70
CA LYS A 42 -9.58 17.13 3.20
C LYS A 42 -8.07 17.43 3.26
N ILE A 43 -7.24 16.41 3.09
CA ILE A 43 -5.78 16.53 3.07
C ILE A 43 -5.33 16.71 1.62
N SER A 44 -4.69 17.84 1.34
CA SER A 44 -4.11 18.12 0.03
C SER A 44 -2.89 17.24 -0.23
N PHE A 45 -2.78 16.69 -1.43
CA PHE A 45 -1.64 15.87 -1.82
C PHE A 45 -1.28 16.04 -3.30
N LYS A 46 -0.07 15.62 -3.65
CA LYS A 46 0.43 15.56 -5.03
C LYS A 46 0.81 14.12 -5.36
N LYS A 47 0.58 13.72 -6.61
CA LYS A 47 1.07 12.44 -7.16
C LYS A 47 2.35 12.71 -7.95
N THR A 48 3.37 11.89 -7.72
CA THR A 48 4.59 11.92 -8.53
C THR A 48 4.41 11.14 -9.83
N ASN A 49 5.29 11.35 -10.79
CA ASN A 49 5.29 10.58 -12.06
C ASN A 49 5.50 9.07 -11.85
N LYS A 50 6.12 8.67 -10.74
CA LYS A 50 6.31 7.27 -10.34
C LYS A 50 5.18 6.70 -9.49
N GLY A 51 4.10 7.47 -9.27
CA GLY A 51 2.91 7.02 -8.56
C GLY A 51 2.94 7.21 -7.04
N ALA A 52 4.00 7.77 -6.46
CA ALA A 52 4.01 8.09 -5.03
C ALA A 52 3.07 9.26 -4.72
N ILE A 53 2.52 9.28 -3.50
CA ILE A 53 1.72 10.38 -2.97
C ILE A 53 2.57 11.16 -1.97
N ILE A 54 2.51 12.48 -2.06
CA ILE A 54 3.16 13.41 -1.14
C ILE A 54 2.08 14.32 -0.57
N ALA A 55 1.84 14.23 0.73
CA ALA A 55 1.00 15.15 1.48
C ALA A 55 1.88 16.06 2.33
N THR A 56 1.57 17.35 2.32
CA THR A 56 2.31 18.35 3.10
C THR A 56 1.39 18.95 4.15
N PHE A 57 1.84 18.96 5.37
CA PHE A 57 1.16 19.58 6.50
C PHE A 57 1.96 20.81 6.94
N GLU A 58 1.28 21.90 7.17
CA GLU A 58 1.88 23.08 7.77
C GLU A 58 2.16 22.83 9.25
N GLY A 59 3.32 23.27 9.71
CA GLY A 59 3.74 23.21 11.10
C GLY A 59 4.00 24.60 11.67
N ASP A 60 4.39 24.65 12.93
CA ASP A 60 4.70 25.91 13.61
C ASP A 60 5.95 26.61 13.03
N ASN A 61 6.85 25.86 12.40
CA ASN A 61 8.07 26.38 11.80
C ASN A 61 8.30 25.80 10.40
N ASN A 62 8.00 26.59 9.39
CA ASN A 62 8.14 26.20 7.98
C ASN A 62 9.59 26.20 7.47
N ASN A 63 10.56 26.59 8.28
CA ASN A 63 11.99 26.51 7.93
C ASN A 63 12.63 25.19 8.34
N GLN A 64 11.92 24.33 9.08
CA GLN A 64 12.40 23.03 9.53
C GLN A 64 11.43 21.94 9.10
N HIS A 65 11.71 21.34 7.96
CA HIS A 65 10.88 20.25 7.44
C HIS A 65 11.24 18.91 8.08
N ARG A 66 10.22 18.10 8.35
CA ARG A 66 10.35 16.69 8.74
C ARG A 66 9.69 15.82 7.68
N LEU A 67 10.39 14.79 7.23
CA LEU A 67 9.88 13.85 6.26
C LEU A 67 9.56 12.52 6.94
N LEU A 68 8.31 12.05 6.77
CA LEU A 68 7.89 10.70 7.10
C LEU A 68 7.66 9.95 5.80
N THR A 69 8.20 8.75 5.68
CA THR A 69 8.02 7.89 4.52
C THR A 69 7.48 6.53 4.92
N ALA A 70 6.61 6.00 4.09
CA ALA A 70 6.10 4.63 4.20
C ALA A 70 5.90 4.05 2.81
N HIS A 71 5.81 2.73 2.70
CA HIS A 71 5.47 2.05 1.45
C HIS A 71 4.20 1.24 1.60
N THR A 72 3.52 1.00 0.49
CA THR A 72 2.24 0.29 0.42
C THR A 72 2.32 -0.97 -0.42
N ASP A 73 3.43 -1.16 -1.13
CA ASP A 73 3.62 -2.38 -1.89
C ASP A 73 3.92 -3.56 -0.98
N THR A 74 3.37 -4.70 -1.37
CA THR A 74 3.48 -5.96 -0.64
C THR A 74 4.32 -6.97 -1.41
N LEU A 75 4.70 -8.01 -0.71
CA LEU A 75 5.22 -9.24 -1.32
C LEU A 75 4.17 -9.82 -2.27
N GLY A 76 4.62 -10.55 -3.29
CA GLY A 76 3.73 -11.18 -4.23
C GLY A 76 4.46 -12.14 -5.17
N ALA A 77 3.76 -12.56 -6.20
CA ALA A 77 4.30 -13.40 -7.23
C ALA A 77 3.77 -13.01 -8.61
N ILE A 78 4.57 -13.21 -9.64
CA ILE A 78 4.19 -13.01 -11.03
C ILE A 78 4.19 -14.35 -11.77
N VAL A 79 3.18 -14.57 -12.60
CA VAL A 79 3.11 -15.77 -13.44
C VAL A 79 4.21 -15.71 -14.50
N LYS A 80 5.14 -16.65 -14.45
CA LYS A 80 6.20 -16.82 -15.45
C LYS A 80 5.74 -17.69 -16.61
N GLU A 81 4.95 -18.73 -16.32
CA GLU A 81 4.55 -19.73 -17.30
C GLU A 81 3.24 -20.38 -16.86
N VAL A 82 2.34 -20.63 -17.80
CA VAL A 82 1.18 -21.51 -17.64
C VAL A 82 1.53 -22.85 -18.30
N LYS A 83 1.68 -23.89 -17.47
CA LYS A 83 2.03 -25.24 -17.95
C LYS A 83 0.86 -25.91 -18.66
N SER A 84 1.15 -26.91 -19.51
CA SER A 84 0.11 -27.71 -20.19
C SER A 84 -0.86 -28.38 -19.23
N SER A 85 -0.44 -28.66 -18.01
CA SER A 85 -1.30 -29.20 -16.92
C SER A 85 -2.21 -28.18 -16.27
N GLY A 86 -2.20 -26.92 -16.69
CA GLY A 86 -2.91 -25.81 -16.07
C GLY A 86 -2.24 -25.23 -14.82
N ARG A 87 -1.14 -25.82 -14.35
CA ARG A 87 -0.39 -25.28 -13.21
C ARG A 87 0.41 -24.04 -13.60
N LEU A 88 0.49 -23.10 -12.68
CA LEU A 88 1.27 -21.88 -12.86
C LEU A 88 2.69 -22.06 -12.32
N LYS A 89 3.66 -21.56 -13.09
CA LYS A 89 5.02 -21.36 -12.61
C LYS A 89 5.16 -19.88 -12.24
N LEU A 90 5.57 -19.61 -11.00
CA LEU A 90 5.62 -18.28 -10.44
C LEU A 90 7.06 -17.82 -10.20
N ASN A 91 7.32 -16.54 -10.38
CA ASN A 91 8.49 -15.85 -9.84
C ASN A 91 8.07 -15.00 -8.65
N LYS A 92 8.93 -14.92 -7.63
CA LYS A 92 8.71 -14.05 -6.46
C LYS A 92 8.81 -12.58 -6.84
N ILE A 93 7.96 -11.79 -6.22
CA ILE A 93 8.09 -10.33 -6.13
C ILE A 93 8.39 -10.01 -4.67
N GLY A 94 9.63 -9.54 -4.42
CA GLY A 94 10.14 -9.30 -3.07
C GLY A 94 10.86 -10.51 -2.46
N GLY A 95 11.36 -10.31 -1.23
CA GLY A 95 12.18 -11.29 -0.50
C GLY A 95 11.37 -12.08 0.51
N PHE A 96 10.91 -13.29 0.15
CA PHE A 96 10.26 -14.23 1.07
C PHE A 96 10.59 -15.69 0.70
N ASN A 97 10.37 -16.61 1.61
CA ASN A 97 10.47 -18.04 1.33
C ASN A 97 9.12 -18.59 0.87
N TRP A 98 9.11 -19.47 -0.12
CA TRP A 98 7.87 -20.04 -0.69
C TRP A 98 7.00 -20.76 0.35
N ASN A 99 7.62 -21.40 1.35
CA ASN A 99 6.89 -22.06 2.43
C ASN A 99 6.04 -21.09 3.28
N ALA A 100 6.34 -19.80 3.25
CA ALA A 100 5.48 -18.80 3.90
C ALA A 100 4.16 -18.52 3.14
N ALA A 101 4.09 -18.92 1.86
CA ALA A 101 2.90 -18.76 1.02
C ALA A 101 2.19 -20.10 0.76
N GLU A 102 2.78 -21.23 1.20
CA GLU A 102 2.21 -22.55 1.00
C GLU A 102 0.97 -22.74 1.85
N GLY A 103 -0.15 -23.06 1.19
CA GLY A 103 -1.44 -23.23 1.85
C GLY A 103 -2.22 -21.94 2.11
N GLU A 104 -1.67 -20.77 1.76
CA GLU A 104 -2.35 -19.49 1.93
C GLU A 104 -3.23 -19.14 0.72
N TYR A 105 -4.25 -18.36 0.96
CA TYR A 105 -5.08 -17.80 -0.10
C TYR A 105 -4.35 -16.66 -0.81
N CYS A 106 -4.45 -16.65 -2.13
CA CYS A 106 -3.86 -15.64 -3.01
C CYS A 106 -4.93 -14.94 -3.84
N THR A 107 -4.76 -13.66 -4.07
CA THR A 107 -5.57 -12.84 -4.98
C THR A 107 -4.74 -12.36 -6.16
#